data_93d97445e7d7235fdcbca0fb3689c9b9
#
_entry.id   93d97445e7d7235fdcbca0fb3689c9b9
#
_cell.length_a   1.000
_cell.length_b   1.000
_cell.length_c   1.000
_cell.angle_alpha   90.00
_cell.angle_beta   90.00
_cell.angle_gamma   90.00
#
_symmetry.space_group_name_H-M   'P 1'
#
loop_
_entity.id
_entity.type
_entity.pdbx_description
1 polymer ?
#
loop_
_entity_poly.entity_id
_entity_poly.type
_entity_poly.pdbx_seq_one_letter_code
_entity_poly.pdbx_strand_id
1 'polypeptide(L)'
;MFEGVWGRGMKIIHVDTNRKALQIMQEELSRIVPEAELYSFDGPDPALAFAGAEGCDVLLTEIELWSEPFGGIRLAKAVRKLNPHVSIIFVTVCSENEVACEMNDLRVSGFVTKPWTPEKLATAFQTCAVR
;
A
#
# COMPACT_ATOMS: atom_id res chain seq x y z
N MET A 1 13.98 6.50 9.49
CA MET A 1 12.86 6.65 10.42
C MET A 1 12.49 5.35 11.11
N PHE A 2 12.26 4.29 10.40
CA PHE A 2 12.09 2.97 11.00
C PHE A 2 13.41 2.23 10.93
N GLU A 3 14.00 2.02 12.08
CA GLU A 3 15.31 1.39 12.17
C GLU A 3 15.23 0.04 12.87
N GLY A 4 16.29 -0.74 12.75
CA GLY A 4 16.41 -2.01 13.42
C GLY A 4 15.58 -3.08 12.77
N VAL A 5 14.68 -3.70 13.53
CA VAL A 5 13.93 -4.88 13.11
C VAL A 5 12.78 -4.55 12.17
N TRP A 6 12.15 -3.38 12.34
CA TRP A 6 11.01 -3.02 11.52
C TRP A 6 11.43 -2.86 10.07
N GLY A 7 10.71 -3.48 9.17
CA GLY A 7 10.97 -3.41 7.75
C GLY A 7 11.95 -4.43 7.23
N ARG A 8 12.79 -5.03 8.08
CA ARG A 8 13.79 -6.00 7.63
C ARG A 8 13.10 -7.25 7.08
N GLY A 9 13.34 -7.53 5.80
CA GLY A 9 12.71 -8.65 5.12
C GLY A 9 11.25 -8.49 4.83
N MET A 10 10.63 -7.36 5.21
CA MET A 10 9.22 -7.11 4.93
C MET A 10 9.03 -6.73 3.47
N LYS A 11 8.01 -7.31 2.85
CA LYS A 11 7.70 -7.06 1.45
C LYS A 11 6.58 -6.05 1.36
N ILE A 12 6.88 -4.92 0.72
CA ILE A 12 5.92 -3.85 0.46
C ILE A 12 5.58 -3.87 -1.02
N ILE A 13 4.30 -4.02 -1.33
CA ILE A 13 3.81 -3.90 -2.70
C ILE A 13 3.18 -2.54 -2.85
N HIS A 14 3.65 -1.76 -3.82
CA HIS A 14 3.09 -0.44 -4.14
C HIS A 14 2.45 -0.47 -5.51
N VAL A 15 1.22 0.01 -5.62
CA VAL A 15 0.47 0.00 -6.87
C VAL A 15 -0.09 1.39 -7.15
N ASP A 16 0.23 1.92 -8.32
CA ASP A 16 -0.30 3.18 -8.81
C ASP A 16 -0.15 3.19 -10.33
N THR A 17 -1.16 3.68 -11.03
CA THR A 17 -1.10 3.73 -12.49
C THR A 17 -0.25 4.88 -13.01
N ASN A 18 0.12 5.82 -12.17
CA ASN A 18 0.96 6.96 -12.51
C ASN A 18 2.43 6.60 -12.26
N ARG A 19 3.22 6.55 -13.32
CA ARG A 19 4.64 6.16 -13.21
C ARG A 19 5.45 7.11 -12.34
N LYS A 20 5.13 8.40 -12.39
CA LYS A 20 5.83 9.37 -11.57
C LYS A 20 5.52 9.15 -10.08
N ALA A 21 4.27 8.82 -9.77
CA ALA A 21 3.89 8.49 -8.41
C ALA A 21 4.64 7.25 -7.91
N LEU A 22 4.83 6.23 -8.76
CA LEU A 22 5.61 5.06 -8.41
C LEU A 22 7.06 5.43 -8.07
N GLN A 23 7.66 6.28 -8.90
CA GLN A 23 9.05 6.69 -8.71
C GLN A 23 9.23 7.50 -7.42
N ILE A 24 8.36 8.48 -7.21
CA ILE A 24 8.42 9.34 -6.01
C ILE A 24 8.26 8.50 -4.74
N MET A 25 7.30 7.58 -4.75
CA MET A 25 7.07 6.72 -3.59
C MET A 25 8.26 5.82 -3.32
N GLN A 26 8.87 5.28 -4.37
CA GLN A 26 10.04 4.43 -4.26
C GLN A 26 11.20 5.16 -3.57
N GLU A 27 11.42 6.42 -3.97
CA GLU A 27 12.46 7.23 -3.36
C GLU A 27 12.16 7.52 -1.90
N GLU A 28 10.91 7.84 -1.58
CA GLU A 28 10.53 8.17 -0.21
C GLU A 28 10.59 6.95 0.70
N LEU A 29 10.10 5.80 0.23
CA LEU A 29 10.13 4.58 1.03
C LEU A 29 11.55 4.09 1.30
N SER A 30 12.47 4.37 0.38
CA SER A 30 13.89 4.06 0.62
C SER A 30 14.44 4.81 1.83
N ARG A 31 13.89 5.96 2.15
CA ARG A 31 14.29 6.74 3.31
C ARG A 31 13.52 6.33 4.58
N ILE A 32 12.23 6.04 4.44
CA ILE A 32 11.37 5.75 5.59
C ILE A 32 11.58 4.33 6.10
N VAL A 33 11.64 3.36 5.19
CA VAL A 33 11.77 1.94 5.53
C VAL A 33 12.91 1.32 4.74
N PRO A 34 14.15 1.72 5.01
CA PRO A 34 15.29 1.35 4.16
C PRO A 34 15.58 -0.16 4.10
N GLU A 35 15.14 -0.93 5.09
CA GLU A 35 15.40 -2.35 5.12
C GLU A 35 14.26 -3.20 4.56
N ALA A 36 13.17 -2.58 4.12
CA ALA A 36 12.07 -3.29 3.48
C ALA A 36 12.40 -3.54 2.00
N GLU A 37 11.76 -4.58 1.46
CA GLU A 37 11.82 -4.89 0.03
C GLU A 37 10.62 -4.25 -0.64
N LEU A 38 10.85 -3.36 -1.58
CA LEU A 38 9.77 -2.65 -2.26
C LEU A 38 9.59 -3.17 -3.68
N TYR A 39 8.36 -3.49 -4.03
CA TYR A 39 7.96 -3.97 -5.36
C TYR A 39 6.85 -3.08 -5.88
N SER A 40 7.07 -2.44 -7.03
CA SER A 40 6.14 -1.47 -7.59
C SER A 40 5.48 -2.03 -8.84
N PHE A 41 4.18 -1.80 -8.95
CA PHE A 41 3.39 -2.28 -10.09
C PHE A 41 2.46 -1.16 -10.57
N ASP A 42 2.23 -1.11 -11.87
CA ASP A 42 1.36 -0.09 -12.47
C ASP A 42 -0.10 -0.56 -12.63
N GLY A 43 -0.41 -1.74 -12.11
CA GLY A 43 -1.77 -2.26 -12.18
C GLY A 43 -2.01 -3.39 -11.19
N PRO A 44 -3.27 -3.79 -10.99
CA PRO A 44 -3.61 -4.75 -9.96
C PRO A 44 -3.22 -6.20 -10.27
N ASP A 45 -3.31 -6.62 -11.53
CA ASP A 45 -3.11 -8.04 -11.86
C ASP A 45 -1.70 -8.52 -11.56
N PRO A 46 -0.63 -7.83 -12.01
CA PRO A 46 0.72 -8.27 -11.66
C PRO A 46 1.01 -8.16 -10.17
N ALA A 47 0.42 -7.16 -9.49
CA ALA A 47 0.58 -7.02 -8.05
C ALA A 47 -0.03 -8.20 -7.31
N LEU A 48 -1.23 -8.60 -7.71
CA LEU A 48 -1.91 -9.74 -7.09
C LEU A 48 -1.14 -11.05 -7.34
N ALA A 49 -0.64 -11.24 -8.55
CA ALA A 49 0.16 -12.41 -8.89
C ALA A 49 1.42 -12.47 -8.01
N PHE A 50 2.09 -11.34 -7.83
CA PHE A 50 3.27 -11.28 -6.97
C PHE A 50 2.92 -11.62 -5.52
N ALA A 51 1.83 -11.04 -5.00
CA ALA A 51 1.39 -11.29 -3.63
C ALA A 51 1.10 -12.78 -3.39
N GLY A 52 0.53 -13.45 -4.37
CA GLY A 52 0.25 -14.88 -4.28
C GLY A 52 1.49 -15.75 -4.32
N ALA A 53 2.48 -15.35 -5.12
CA ALA A 53 3.70 -16.13 -5.29
C ALA A 53 4.74 -15.84 -4.19
N GLU A 54 4.90 -14.58 -3.79
CA GLU A 54 5.99 -14.13 -2.93
C GLU A 54 5.54 -13.64 -1.56
N GLY A 55 4.24 -13.42 -1.38
CA GLY A 55 3.72 -12.83 -0.14
C GLY A 55 3.71 -11.32 -0.17
N CYS A 56 3.02 -10.74 0.82
CA CYS A 56 2.89 -9.30 0.95
C CYS A 56 2.66 -8.95 2.41
N ASP A 57 3.54 -8.15 2.99
CA ASP A 57 3.39 -7.69 4.36
C ASP A 57 2.65 -6.37 4.43
N VAL A 58 2.90 -5.48 3.47
CA VAL A 58 2.22 -4.18 3.37
C VAL A 58 1.80 -3.95 1.93
N LEU A 59 0.54 -3.66 1.72
CA LEU A 59 0.03 -3.22 0.41
C LEU A 59 -0.25 -1.73 0.49
N LEU A 60 0.45 -0.97 -0.36
CA LEU A 60 0.31 0.46 -0.47
C LEU A 60 -0.25 0.74 -1.85
N THR A 61 -1.50 1.15 -1.95
CA THR A 61 -2.12 1.26 -3.26
C THR A 61 -3.02 2.48 -3.41
N GLU A 62 -3.06 3.00 -4.64
CA GLU A 62 -4.07 3.95 -5.07
C GLU A 62 -5.43 3.21 -5.13
N ILE A 63 -6.52 3.92 -4.94
CA ILE A 63 -7.86 3.34 -4.99
C ILE A 63 -8.35 3.21 -6.42
N GLU A 64 -8.26 4.29 -7.20
CA GLU A 64 -8.64 4.22 -8.61
C GLU A 64 -7.46 3.69 -9.42
N LEU A 65 -7.65 2.54 -10.05
CA LEU A 65 -6.61 1.91 -10.87
C LEU A 65 -7.15 1.77 -12.28
N TRP A 66 -6.48 2.44 -13.24
CA TRP A 66 -6.93 2.54 -14.62
C TRP A 66 -8.34 3.11 -14.65
N SER A 67 -9.30 2.46 -15.30
CA SER A 67 -10.67 2.94 -15.37
C SER A 67 -11.56 2.35 -14.27
N GLU A 68 -10.97 1.67 -13.28
CA GLU A 68 -11.72 1.03 -12.20
C GLU A 68 -11.71 1.92 -10.95
N PRO A 69 -12.86 2.56 -10.61
CA PRO A 69 -12.89 3.52 -9.49
C PRO A 69 -12.50 2.90 -8.14
N PHE A 70 -12.78 1.61 -7.94
CA PHE A 70 -12.47 0.92 -6.69
C PHE A 70 -11.49 -0.22 -6.88
N GLY A 71 -10.67 -0.15 -7.94
CA GLY A 71 -9.73 -1.21 -8.27
C GLY A 71 -8.76 -1.53 -7.15
N GLY A 72 -8.26 -0.49 -6.46
CA GLY A 72 -7.34 -0.68 -5.34
C GLY A 72 -8.00 -1.34 -4.13
N ILE A 73 -9.28 -1.06 -3.91
CA ILE A 73 -10.02 -1.70 -2.81
C ILE A 73 -10.25 -3.18 -3.13
N ARG A 74 -10.63 -3.48 -4.37
CA ARG A 74 -10.79 -4.88 -4.79
C ARG A 74 -9.47 -5.64 -4.70
N LEU A 75 -8.38 -5.00 -5.12
CA LEU A 75 -7.05 -5.56 -4.98
C LEU A 75 -6.71 -5.87 -3.52
N ALA A 76 -6.98 -4.91 -2.64
CA ALA A 76 -6.71 -5.06 -1.21
C ALA A 76 -7.48 -6.25 -0.62
N LYS A 77 -8.75 -6.41 -0.99
CA LYS A 77 -9.54 -7.55 -0.53
C LYS A 77 -8.99 -8.87 -1.03
N ALA A 78 -8.54 -8.92 -2.29
CA ALA A 78 -7.95 -10.12 -2.86
C ALA A 78 -6.61 -10.45 -2.20
N VAL A 79 -5.77 -9.45 -1.99
CA VAL A 79 -4.48 -9.65 -1.32
C VAL A 79 -4.69 -10.13 0.12
N ARG A 80 -5.69 -9.58 0.83
CA ARG A 80 -5.99 -10.00 2.20
C ARG A 80 -6.38 -11.47 2.26
N LYS A 81 -7.05 -12.01 1.25
CA LYS A 81 -7.37 -13.43 1.21
C LYS A 81 -6.14 -14.30 1.10
N LEU A 82 -5.13 -13.83 0.37
CA LEU A 82 -3.86 -14.55 0.21
C LEU A 82 -2.92 -14.34 1.37
N ASN A 83 -3.00 -13.17 2.00
CA ASN A 83 -2.12 -12.76 3.09
C ASN A 83 -2.99 -12.17 4.20
N PRO A 84 -3.53 -13.00 5.10
CA PRO A 84 -4.52 -12.53 6.09
C PRO A 84 -4.02 -11.45 7.03
N HIS A 85 -2.70 -11.34 7.22
CA HIS A 85 -2.10 -10.36 8.12
C HIS A 85 -1.54 -9.14 7.40
N VAL A 86 -1.82 -8.99 6.10
CA VAL A 86 -1.32 -7.84 5.34
C VAL A 86 -1.84 -6.54 5.94
N SER A 87 -0.97 -5.56 6.07
CA SER A 87 -1.35 -4.19 6.41
C SER A 87 -1.68 -3.45 5.13
N ILE A 88 -2.81 -2.77 5.09
CA ILE A 88 -3.27 -2.08 3.89
C ILE A 88 -3.24 -0.58 4.13
N ILE A 89 -2.56 0.14 3.25
CA ILE A 89 -2.50 1.60 3.26
C ILE A 89 -2.98 2.10 1.90
N PHE A 90 -4.00 2.94 1.90
CA PHE A 90 -4.44 3.59 0.67
C PHE A 90 -3.78 4.96 0.56
N VAL A 91 -3.30 5.29 -0.65
CA VAL A 91 -2.76 6.60 -0.98
C VAL A 91 -3.54 7.11 -2.19
N THR A 92 -4.39 8.12 -1.98
CA THR A 92 -5.37 8.48 -2.99
C THR A 92 -5.81 9.94 -2.86
N VAL A 93 -6.41 10.47 -3.94
CA VAL A 93 -7.04 11.80 -3.89
C VAL A 93 -8.44 11.74 -3.30
N CYS A 94 -9.05 10.55 -3.22
CA CYS A 94 -10.38 10.39 -2.63
C CYS A 94 -10.33 10.60 -1.13
N SER A 95 -11.41 11.11 -0.55
CA SER A 95 -11.52 11.15 0.91
C SER A 95 -11.97 9.80 1.43
N GLU A 96 -11.63 9.52 2.68
CA GLU A 96 -12.02 8.26 3.31
C GLU A 96 -13.54 8.10 3.35
N ASN A 97 -14.26 9.20 3.59
CA ASN A 97 -15.72 9.16 3.62
C ASN A 97 -16.34 8.77 2.29
N GLU A 98 -15.72 9.21 1.18
CA GLU A 98 -16.23 8.90 -0.15
C GLU A 98 -16.21 7.41 -0.48
N VAL A 99 -15.31 6.66 0.13
CA VAL A 99 -15.11 5.25 -0.19
C VAL A 99 -15.43 4.32 0.99
N ALA A 100 -16.01 4.87 2.05
CA ALA A 100 -16.23 4.11 3.27
C ALA A 100 -17.08 2.86 3.04
N CYS A 101 -18.12 2.96 2.20
CA CYS A 101 -18.98 1.81 1.92
C CYS A 101 -18.25 0.67 1.22
N GLU A 102 -17.36 1.02 0.29
CA GLU A 102 -16.58 0.03 -0.46
C GLU A 102 -15.53 -0.63 0.40
N MET A 103 -15.08 0.05 1.46
CA MET A 103 -14.08 -0.48 2.38
C MET A 103 -14.69 -1.30 3.52
N ASN A 104 -16.00 -1.49 3.50
CA ASN A 104 -16.71 -2.25 4.53
C ASN A 104 -16.06 -3.63 4.70
N ASP A 105 -15.83 -4.04 5.94
CA ASP A 105 -15.19 -5.29 6.32
C ASP A 105 -13.70 -5.38 5.98
N LEU A 106 -13.13 -4.32 5.39
CA LEU A 106 -11.70 -4.28 5.12
C LEU A 106 -11.00 -3.50 6.21
N ARG A 107 -10.14 -4.18 6.97
CA ARG A 107 -9.34 -3.50 8.00
C ARG A 107 -8.20 -2.77 7.33
N VAL A 108 -8.22 -1.46 7.41
CA VAL A 108 -7.25 -0.57 6.76
C VAL A 108 -6.32 -0.02 7.82
N SER A 109 -5.01 -0.16 7.61
CA SER A 109 -4.00 0.32 8.53
C SER A 109 -3.73 1.80 8.39
N GLY A 110 -3.91 2.36 7.19
CA GLY A 110 -3.69 3.77 6.97
C GLY A 110 -4.41 4.28 5.74
N PHE A 111 -4.73 5.57 5.76
CA PHE A 111 -5.36 6.25 4.64
C PHE A 111 -4.65 7.59 4.46
N VAL A 112 -3.95 7.73 3.36
CA VAL A 112 -3.11 8.90 3.07
C VAL A 112 -3.69 9.64 1.87
N THR A 113 -4.10 10.87 2.07
CA THR A 113 -4.67 11.69 1.00
C THR A 113 -3.57 12.39 0.23
N LYS A 114 -3.66 12.36 -1.10
CA LYS A 114 -2.74 13.10 -1.97
C LYS A 114 -3.14 14.56 -2.02
N PRO A 115 -2.19 15.51 -2.05
CA PRO A 115 -0.75 15.29 -1.93
C PRO A 115 -0.36 14.95 -0.48
N TRP A 116 0.59 14.04 -0.34
CA TRP A 116 1.02 13.62 0.99
C TRP A 116 2.38 14.24 1.36
N THR A 117 2.68 14.21 2.66
CA THR A 117 3.99 14.60 3.17
C THR A 117 4.71 13.36 3.67
N PRO A 118 6.06 13.40 3.75
CA PRO A 118 6.79 12.28 4.33
C PRO A 118 6.31 11.90 5.73
N GLU A 119 5.92 12.90 6.53
CA GLU A 119 5.43 12.66 7.89
C GLU A 119 4.12 11.89 7.90
N LYS A 120 3.20 12.24 7.02
CA LYS A 120 1.91 11.52 6.91
C LYS A 120 2.11 10.08 6.49
N LEU A 121 3.00 9.87 5.53
CA LEU A 121 3.31 8.53 5.07
C LEU A 121 3.96 7.71 6.18
N ALA A 122 4.93 8.28 6.89
CA ALA A 122 5.58 7.60 8.00
C ALA A 122 4.58 7.25 9.09
N THR A 123 3.64 8.15 9.39
CA THR A 123 2.60 7.89 10.39
C THR A 123 1.74 6.69 10.00
N ALA A 124 1.39 6.58 8.71
CA ALA A 124 0.61 5.44 8.23
C ALA A 124 1.37 4.13 8.44
N PHE A 125 2.68 4.12 8.22
CA PHE A 125 3.49 2.92 8.44
C PHE A 125 3.59 2.55 9.93
N GLN A 126 3.50 3.52 10.83
CA GLN A 126 3.53 3.24 12.26
C GLN A 126 2.34 2.42 12.74
N THR A 127 1.24 2.44 12.00
CA THR A 127 0.04 1.66 12.33
C THR A 127 0.10 0.23 11.83
N CYS A 128 1.11 -0.10 11.02
CA CYS A 128 1.27 -1.44 10.49
C CYS A 128 1.79 -2.39 11.55
N ALA A 129 1.39 -3.64 11.46
CA ALA A 129 1.85 -4.66 12.39
C ALA A 129 3.35 -4.88 12.23
N VAL A 130 4.06 -4.94 13.34
CA VAL A 130 5.49 -5.27 13.37
C VAL A 130 5.66 -6.75 13.59
N ARG A 131 6.55 -7.36 12.82
CA ARG A 131 6.76 -8.80 12.86
C ARG A 131 8.07 -9.16 13.53
#